data_231ec17b2a5002cb9cae22ce473ef9fd
#
_entry.id   231ec17b2a5002cb9cae22ce473ef9fd
#
_cell.length_a   1.000
_cell.length_b   1.000
_cell.length_c   1.000
_cell.angle_alpha   90.00
_cell.angle_beta   90.00
_cell.angle_gamma   90.00
#
_symmetry.space_group_name_H-M   'P 1'
#
loop_
_entity.id
_entity.type
_entity.pdbx_description
1 polymer ?
#
loop_
_entity_poly.entity_id
_entity_poly.type
_entity_poly.pdbx_seq_one_letter_code
_entity_poly.pdbx_strand_id
1 'polypeptide(L)'
;MKTAYLITRSDIKTTIYPATIFAFSSALSGDLLTTNSTPNILALLLRLPSVLLWTWSNLWIFNLANQRLPNSVLEDSINKPWRAIPSGRITSTQARHLLLVSIPVVCLSSFYVGGREASAALMILTWVYNDLGAGDENFFVRHINNALGFVSFGAGASQVACGYPDHTLNQDAYWWLGVIAAVITCTIQFQDMEDQEGDRLRNRKTLPIVCGDDSTRWGNAAVILLFSLLVPAFWRMGIVGYCLPVLLGAVIAGRTLFLKTLASDKQTFRLWCLWLTTLYCLPVIKHQNGSL
;
A
#
# COMPACT_ATOMS: atom_id res chain seq x y z
N MET A 1 -19.45 13.25 -6.31
CA MET A 1 -18.76 12.78 -5.10
C MET A 1 -18.92 11.29 -4.82
N LYS A 2 -20.14 10.71 -4.74
CA LYS A 2 -20.35 9.29 -4.42
C LYS A 2 -19.61 8.32 -5.36
N THR A 3 -19.61 8.57 -6.69
CA THR A 3 -18.93 7.72 -7.68
C THR A 3 -17.40 7.72 -7.49
N ALA A 4 -16.80 8.89 -7.26
CA ALA A 4 -15.36 9.00 -6.98
C ALA A 4 -14.96 8.23 -5.71
N TYR A 5 -15.74 8.35 -4.64
CA TYR A 5 -15.54 7.55 -3.44
C TYR A 5 -15.61 6.04 -3.72
N LEU A 6 -16.60 5.57 -4.50
CA LEU A 6 -16.75 4.15 -4.80
C LEU A 6 -15.60 3.59 -5.65
N ILE A 7 -14.95 4.40 -6.49
CA ILE A 7 -13.77 4.01 -7.24
C ILE A 7 -12.59 3.71 -6.30
N THR A 8 -12.36 4.54 -5.27
CA THR A 8 -11.18 4.42 -4.39
C THR A 8 -11.45 3.71 -3.06
N ARG A 9 -12.73 3.45 -2.72
CA ARG A 9 -13.17 2.95 -1.41
C ARG A 9 -12.43 1.70 -0.90
N SER A 10 -12.20 0.72 -1.78
CA SER A 10 -11.53 -0.54 -1.38
C SER A 10 -10.11 -0.31 -0.89
N ASP A 11 -9.43 0.69 -1.45
CA ASP A 11 -8.00 0.88 -1.29
C ASP A 11 -7.64 2.04 -0.34
N ILE A 12 -8.63 2.68 0.27
CA ILE A 12 -8.42 3.69 1.34
C ILE A 12 -7.67 3.05 2.51
N LYS A 13 -8.09 1.86 2.95
CA LYS A 13 -7.50 1.13 4.09
C LYS A 13 -6.08 0.61 3.81
N THR A 14 -5.78 0.31 2.54
CA THR A 14 -4.51 -0.29 2.12
C THR A 14 -3.50 0.75 1.64
N THR A 15 -3.97 1.89 1.15
CA THR A 15 -3.11 2.88 0.50
C THR A 15 -3.16 4.24 1.18
N ILE A 16 -4.34 4.89 1.27
CA ILE A 16 -4.41 6.28 1.75
C ILE A 16 -3.96 6.38 3.21
N TYR A 17 -4.57 5.61 4.10
CA TYR A 17 -4.19 5.66 5.53
C TYR A 17 -2.75 5.19 5.76
N PRO A 18 -2.30 4.01 5.25
CA PRO A 18 -0.94 3.56 5.48
C PRO A 18 0.12 4.49 4.87
N ALA A 19 -0.06 5.00 3.64
CA ALA A 19 0.88 5.92 3.02
C ALA A 19 0.96 7.26 3.77
N THR A 20 -0.17 7.77 4.28
CA THR A 20 -0.18 8.97 5.12
C THR A 20 0.57 8.76 6.43
N ILE A 21 0.35 7.61 7.10
CA ILE A 21 1.08 7.27 8.33
C ILE A 21 2.58 7.10 8.04
N PHE A 22 2.94 6.41 6.95
CA PHE A 22 4.33 6.27 6.51
C PHE A 22 4.98 7.63 6.29
N ALA A 23 4.29 8.54 5.57
CA ALA A 23 4.76 9.87 5.26
C ALA A 23 5.03 10.71 6.52
N PHE A 24 4.09 10.69 7.46
CA PHE A 24 4.21 11.43 8.72
C PHE A 24 5.28 10.82 9.63
N SER A 25 5.36 9.50 9.72
CA SER A 25 6.42 8.82 10.46
C SER A 25 7.81 9.15 9.88
N SER A 26 7.96 9.10 8.55
CA SER A 26 9.20 9.47 7.88
C SER A 26 9.59 10.92 8.12
N ALA A 27 8.64 11.86 7.99
CA ALA A 27 8.91 13.27 8.21
C ALA A 27 9.26 13.60 9.67
N LEU A 28 8.60 12.94 10.65
CA LEU A 28 8.85 13.12 12.08
C LEU A 28 10.12 12.42 12.57
N SER A 29 10.67 11.49 11.80
CA SER A 29 11.94 10.84 12.15
C SER A 29 13.18 11.72 11.91
N GLY A 30 12.97 12.95 11.42
CA GLY A 30 14.04 13.94 11.26
C GLY A 30 15.14 13.47 10.29
N ASP A 31 16.38 13.68 10.67
CA ASP A 31 17.58 13.30 9.93
C ASP A 31 17.76 11.79 9.73
N LEU A 32 16.99 10.97 10.44
CA LEU A 32 17.01 9.52 10.25
C LEU A 32 16.50 9.11 8.84
N LEU A 33 15.46 9.78 8.32
CA LEU A 33 14.88 9.46 6.99
C LEU A 33 14.77 10.66 6.04
N THR A 34 14.98 11.88 6.53
CA THR A 34 14.83 13.09 5.70
C THR A 34 16.03 14.04 5.86
N THR A 35 16.11 15.06 5.02
CA THR A 35 17.09 16.13 5.18
C THR A 35 16.64 17.21 6.17
N ASN A 36 15.48 17.06 6.80
CA ASN A 36 14.94 17.98 7.80
C ASN A 36 15.32 17.50 9.22
N SER A 37 16.36 18.06 9.80
CA SER A 37 16.84 17.69 11.15
C SER A 37 15.92 18.16 12.29
N THR A 38 15.04 19.13 12.06
CA THR A 38 14.17 19.74 13.09
C THR A 38 12.71 19.75 12.62
N PRO A 39 12.07 18.57 12.51
CA PRO A 39 10.69 18.50 12.00
C PRO A 39 9.72 19.20 12.95
N ASN A 40 8.83 20.02 12.38
CA ASN A 40 7.81 20.74 13.11
C ASN A 40 6.43 20.11 12.90
N ILE A 41 5.79 19.66 13.98
CA ILE A 41 4.48 19.00 13.94
C ILE A 41 3.41 19.90 13.32
N LEU A 42 3.37 21.20 13.63
CA LEU A 42 2.37 22.10 13.08
C LEU A 42 2.54 22.26 11.56
N ALA A 43 3.77 22.46 11.10
CA ALA A 43 4.08 22.52 9.66
C ALA A 43 3.68 21.22 8.95
N LEU A 44 3.91 20.07 9.59
CA LEU A 44 3.51 18.77 9.06
C LEU A 44 1.98 18.63 8.98
N LEU A 45 1.25 19.01 10.02
CA LEU A 45 -0.23 19.01 10.02
C LEU A 45 -0.82 19.91 8.93
N LEU A 46 -0.20 21.07 8.67
CA LEU A 46 -0.61 21.96 7.57
C LEU A 46 -0.39 21.34 6.18
N ARG A 47 0.51 20.36 6.04
CA ARG A 47 0.75 19.62 4.80
C ARG A 47 -0.16 18.40 4.63
N LEU A 48 -0.92 17.99 5.66
CA LEU A 48 -1.83 16.85 5.59
C LEU A 48 -2.78 16.89 4.37
N PRO A 49 -3.45 18.02 4.05
CA PRO A 49 -4.29 18.10 2.86
C PRO A 49 -3.54 17.79 1.56
N SER A 50 -2.29 18.27 1.41
CA SER A 50 -1.45 18.03 0.24
C SER A 50 -1.03 16.57 0.14
N VAL A 51 -0.65 15.93 1.25
CA VAL A 51 -0.32 14.50 1.32
C VAL A 51 -1.53 13.65 0.93
N LEU A 52 -2.71 13.95 1.48
CA LEU A 52 -3.95 13.25 1.15
C LEU A 52 -4.35 13.44 -0.32
N LEU A 53 -4.24 14.65 -0.85
CA LEU A 53 -4.56 14.94 -2.24
C LEU A 53 -3.60 14.22 -3.19
N TRP A 54 -2.29 14.27 -2.92
CA TRP A 54 -1.28 13.57 -3.73
C TRP A 54 -1.51 12.06 -3.72
N THR A 55 -1.70 11.47 -2.55
CA THR A 55 -1.94 10.02 -2.41
C THR A 55 -3.24 9.61 -3.10
N TRP A 56 -4.34 10.37 -2.86
CA TRP A 56 -5.63 10.07 -3.46
C TRP A 56 -5.63 10.20 -4.98
N SER A 57 -4.96 11.22 -5.53
CA SER A 57 -4.93 11.43 -6.98
C SER A 57 -4.13 10.35 -7.73
N ASN A 58 -3.02 9.87 -7.17
CA ASN A 58 -2.29 8.73 -7.72
C ASN A 58 -3.08 7.42 -7.58
N LEU A 59 -3.75 7.20 -6.44
CA LEU A 59 -4.65 6.06 -6.24
C LEU A 59 -5.86 6.10 -7.20
N TRP A 60 -6.39 7.27 -7.48
CA TRP A 60 -7.45 7.48 -8.45
C TRP A 60 -7.05 6.97 -9.83
N ILE A 61 -5.85 7.29 -10.32
CA ILE A 61 -5.31 6.81 -11.60
C ILE A 61 -5.23 5.27 -11.58
N PHE A 62 -4.61 4.70 -10.55
CA PHE A 62 -4.49 3.24 -10.42
C PHE A 62 -5.86 2.55 -10.47
N ASN A 63 -6.82 3.02 -9.69
CA ASN A 63 -8.14 2.41 -9.61
C ASN A 63 -8.94 2.53 -10.90
N LEU A 64 -8.88 3.67 -11.61
CA LEU A 64 -9.50 3.80 -12.92
C LEU A 64 -8.88 2.86 -13.95
N ALA A 65 -7.55 2.75 -13.95
CA ALA A 65 -6.84 1.85 -14.85
C ALA A 65 -7.21 0.38 -14.58
N ASN A 66 -7.24 -0.01 -13.31
CA ASN A 66 -7.55 -1.38 -12.90
C ASN A 66 -9.00 -1.76 -13.20
N GLN A 67 -9.97 -0.93 -12.77
CA GLN A 67 -11.38 -1.28 -12.83
C GLN A 67 -12.00 -1.23 -14.24
N ARG A 68 -11.35 -0.59 -15.23
CA ARG A 68 -11.89 -0.44 -16.59
C ARG A 68 -11.74 -1.66 -17.49
N LEU A 69 -10.83 -2.58 -17.14
CA LEU A 69 -10.51 -3.74 -17.97
C LEU A 69 -11.62 -4.82 -17.87
N PRO A 70 -11.94 -5.50 -18.98
CA PRO A 70 -13.06 -6.49 -18.99
C PRO A 70 -12.92 -7.56 -17.91
N ASN A 71 -11.72 -8.14 -17.74
CA ASN A 71 -11.47 -9.16 -16.74
C ASN A 71 -11.61 -8.62 -15.30
N SER A 72 -11.22 -7.37 -15.06
CA SER A 72 -11.39 -6.71 -13.77
C SER A 72 -12.87 -6.43 -13.48
N VAL A 73 -13.66 -6.05 -14.48
CA VAL A 73 -15.11 -5.86 -14.33
C VAL A 73 -15.79 -7.18 -13.97
N LEU A 74 -15.38 -8.29 -14.59
CA LEU A 74 -15.90 -9.62 -14.28
C LEU A 74 -15.58 -10.03 -12.84
N GLU A 75 -14.29 -9.94 -12.42
CA GLU A 75 -13.86 -10.19 -11.05
C GLU A 75 -14.60 -9.32 -10.03
N ASP A 76 -14.69 -8.02 -10.30
CA ASP A 76 -15.35 -7.06 -9.41
C ASP A 76 -16.85 -7.28 -9.30
N SER A 77 -17.49 -7.85 -10.31
CA SER A 77 -18.92 -8.19 -10.25
C SER A 77 -19.23 -9.21 -9.15
N ILE A 78 -18.25 -10.02 -8.77
CA ILE A 78 -18.33 -11.01 -7.68
C ILE A 78 -17.77 -10.43 -6.38
N ASN A 79 -16.49 -10.02 -6.39
CA ASN A 79 -15.78 -9.63 -5.19
C ASN A 79 -16.21 -8.25 -4.65
N LYS A 80 -16.53 -7.30 -5.56
CA LYS A 80 -16.80 -5.89 -5.23
C LYS A 80 -17.92 -5.29 -6.09
N PRO A 81 -19.16 -5.88 -6.11
CA PRO A 81 -20.25 -5.47 -7.02
C PRO A 81 -20.68 -4.02 -6.85
N TRP A 82 -20.33 -3.39 -5.75
CA TRP A 82 -20.59 -1.98 -5.45
C TRP A 82 -19.61 -1.01 -6.12
N ARG A 83 -18.51 -1.46 -6.74
CA ARG A 83 -17.58 -0.60 -7.50
C ARG A 83 -18.29 0.12 -8.64
N ALA A 84 -17.74 1.26 -9.06
CA ALA A 84 -18.44 2.18 -9.95
C ALA A 84 -18.77 1.60 -11.33
N ILE A 85 -17.93 0.73 -11.89
CA ILE A 85 -18.18 0.11 -13.20
C ILE A 85 -19.14 -1.08 -13.09
N PRO A 86 -18.93 -2.09 -12.23
CA PRO A 86 -19.88 -3.19 -12.08
C PRO A 86 -21.29 -2.74 -11.69
N SER A 87 -21.39 -1.68 -10.87
CA SER A 87 -22.68 -1.10 -10.47
C SER A 87 -23.34 -0.21 -11.54
N GLY A 88 -22.78 -0.09 -12.74
CA GLY A 88 -23.32 0.69 -13.85
C GLY A 88 -23.27 2.22 -13.67
N ARG A 89 -22.51 2.75 -12.69
CA ARG A 89 -22.40 4.21 -12.45
C ARG A 89 -21.58 4.93 -13.48
N ILE A 90 -20.54 4.29 -14.00
CA ILE A 90 -19.74 4.74 -15.13
C ILE A 90 -19.41 3.54 -16.02
N THR A 91 -19.17 3.82 -17.30
CA THR A 91 -18.71 2.81 -18.25
C THR A 91 -17.19 2.71 -18.26
N SER A 92 -16.64 1.59 -18.76
CA SER A 92 -15.20 1.45 -19.01
C SER A 92 -14.65 2.55 -19.94
N THR A 93 -15.45 2.99 -20.92
CA THR A 93 -15.07 4.10 -21.81
C THR A 93 -14.97 5.43 -21.07
N GLN A 94 -15.95 5.72 -20.18
CA GLN A 94 -15.90 6.92 -19.33
C GLN A 94 -14.70 6.89 -18.38
N ALA A 95 -14.39 5.73 -17.78
CA ALA A 95 -13.20 5.57 -16.95
C ALA A 95 -11.91 5.84 -17.74
N ARG A 96 -11.82 5.38 -19.01
CA ARG A 96 -10.71 5.68 -19.90
C ARG A 96 -10.59 7.18 -20.21
N HIS A 97 -11.67 7.89 -20.46
CA HIS A 97 -11.66 9.33 -20.68
C HIS A 97 -11.22 10.09 -19.42
N LEU A 98 -11.67 9.66 -18.24
CA LEU A 98 -11.19 10.22 -16.96
C LEU A 98 -9.67 10.04 -16.80
N LEU A 99 -9.11 8.88 -17.18
CA LEU A 99 -7.66 8.64 -17.14
C LEU A 99 -6.90 9.60 -18.07
N LEU A 100 -7.39 9.82 -19.31
CA LEU A 100 -6.75 10.73 -20.27
C LEU A 100 -6.58 12.15 -19.71
N VAL A 101 -7.52 12.60 -18.88
CA VAL A 101 -7.44 13.90 -18.22
C VAL A 101 -6.65 13.84 -16.93
N SER A 102 -6.85 12.80 -16.11
CA SER A 102 -6.26 12.70 -14.77
C SER A 102 -4.73 12.53 -14.82
N ILE A 103 -4.19 11.75 -15.76
CA ILE A 103 -2.75 11.49 -15.86
C ILE A 103 -1.95 12.80 -16.02
N PRO A 104 -2.19 13.65 -17.04
CA PRO A 104 -1.44 14.89 -17.18
C PRO A 104 -1.65 15.85 -15.99
N VAL A 105 -2.86 15.92 -15.43
CA VAL A 105 -3.14 16.78 -14.26
C VAL A 105 -2.33 16.33 -13.05
N VAL A 106 -2.29 15.03 -12.74
CA VAL A 106 -1.51 14.50 -11.60
C VAL A 106 -0.01 14.61 -11.84
N CYS A 107 0.47 14.37 -13.08
CA CYS A 107 1.85 14.63 -13.44
C CYS A 107 2.23 16.09 -13.14
N LEU A 108 1.48 17.04 -13.68
CA LEU A 108 1.77 18.46 -13.49
C LEU A 108 1.68 18.88 -12.02
N SER A 109 0.66 18.46 -11.29
CA SER A 109 0.52 18.78 -9.86
C SER A 109 1.69 18.27 -9.03
N SER A 110 2.24 17.10 -9.33
CA SER A 110 3.36 16.51 -8.61
C SER A 110 4.67 17.29 -8.75
N PHE A 111 4.83 18.11 -9.78
CA PHE A 111 5.98 19.03 -9.89
C PHE A 111 5.93 20.14 -8.83
N TYR A 112 4.72 20.60 -8.47
CA TYR A 112 4.54 21.69 -7.52
C TYR A 112 4.43 21.20 -6.07
N VAL A 113 3.74 20.08 -5.86
CA VAL A 113 3.46 19.54 -4.51
C VAL A 113 4.62 18.66 -4.01
N GLY A 114 5.38 18.07 -4.93
CA GLY A 114 6.42 17.06 -4.65
C GLY A 114 5.98 15.65 -5.07
N GLY A 115 6.91 14.70 -4.96
CA GLY A 115 6.64 13.30 -5.28
C GLY A 115 6.53 12.97 -6.76
N ARG A 116 7.12 13.78 -7.65
CA ARG A 116 7.03 13.61 -9.12
C ARG A 116 7.63 12.29 -9.61
N GLU A 117 8.78 11.89 -9.08
CA GLU A 117 9.43 10.62 -9.43
C GLU A 117 8.58 9.43 -9.00
N ALA A 118 8.00 9.51 -7.80
CA ALA A 118 7.09 8.49 -7.29
C ALA A 118 5.78 8.43 -8.09
N SER A 119 5.20 9.57 -8.49
CA SER A 119 4.04 9.60 -9.38
C SER A 119 4.34 8.97 -10.72
N ALA A 120 5.50 9.27 -11.34
CA ALA A 120 5.93 8.65 -12.59
C ALA A 120 6.10 7.14 -12.44
N ALA A 121 6.73 6.68 -11.36
CA ALA A 121 6.87 5.25 -11.04
C ALA A 121 5.50 4.58 -10.88
N LEU A 122 4.56 5.20 -10.14
CA LEU A 122 3.19 4.69 -9.98
C LEU A 122 2.44 4.57 -11.31
N MET A 123 2.61 5.51 -12.22
CA MET A 123 1.99 5.44 -13.55
C MET A 123 2.56 4.31 -14.39
N ILE A 124 3.89 4.12 -14.39
CA ILE A 124 4.56 3.01 -15.06
C ILE A 124 4.10 1.67 -14.46
N LEU A 125 4.13 1.53 -13.13
CA LEU A 125 3.70 0.32 -12.44
C LEU A 125 2.20 0.03 -12.69
N THR A 126 1.37 1.06 -12.74
CA THR A 126 -0.06 0.93 -13.07
C THR A 126 -0.25 0.38 -14.48
N TRP A 127 0.53 0.87 -15.45
CA TRP A 127 0.51 0.39 -16.83
C TRP A 127 1.02 -1.06 -16.92
N VAL A 128 2.16 -1.36 -16.28
CA VAL A 128 2.73 -2.72 -16.22
C VAL A 128 1.73 -3.70 -15.59
N TYR A 129 1.13 -3.31 -14.47
CA TYR A 129 0.17 -4.18 -13.74
C TYR A 129 -1.08 -4.50 -14.55
N ASN A 130 -1.67 -3.47 -15.19
CA ASN A 130 -2.99 -3.58 -15.83
C ASN A 130 -2.89 -3.89 -17.32
N ASP A 131 -2.26 -3.00 -18.08
CA ASP A 131 -2.29 -3.07 -19.55
C ASP A 131 -1.27 -4.08 -20.10
N LEU A 132 -0.12 -4.30 -19.41
CA LEU A 132 0.85 -5.36 -19.74
C LEU A 132 0.56 -6.68 -19.02
N GLY A 133 -0.45 -6.73 -18.14
CA GLY A 133 -0.92 -7.96 -17.53
C GLY A 133 -0.06 -8.53 -16.40
N ALA A 134 0.90 -7.78 -15.83
CA ALA A 134 1.74 -8.27 -14.72
C ALA A 134 0.92 -8.70 -13.50
N GLY A 135 -0.28 -8.12 -13.30
CA GLY A 135 -1.22 -8.52 -12.24
C GLY A 135 -1.81 -9.92 -12.41
N ASP A 136 -1.77 -10.48 -13.61
CA ASP A 136 -2.35 -11.79 -13.97
C ASP A 136 -1.29 -12.82 -14.35
N GLU A 137 -0.02 -12.42 -14.57
CA GLU A 137 1.06 -13.30 -15.06
C GLU A 137 1.33 -14.45 -14.07
N ASN A 138 1.72 -14.13 -12.86
CA ASN A 138 1.88 -15.06 -11.74
C ASN A 138 1.95 -14.30 -10.42
N PHE A 139 1.83 -15.00 -9.29
CA PHE A 139 1.83 -14.40 -7.96
C PHE A 139 3.11 -13.61 -7.67
N PHE A 140 4.28 -14.08 -8.09
CA PHE A 140 5.56 -13.45 -7.80
C PHE A 140 5.70 -12.08 -8.49
N VAL A 141 5.44 -12.01 -9.80
CA VAL A 141 5.45 -10.75 -10.56
C VAL A 141 4.41 -9.77 -10.00
N ARG A 142 3.21 -10.27 -9.66
CA ARG A 142 2.15 -9.50 -9.04
C ARG A 142 2.56 -8.93 -7.67
N HIS A 143 3.19 -9.73 -6.81
CA HIS A 143 3.65 -9.29 -5.49
C HIS A 143 4.73 -8.21 -5.58
N ILE A 144 5.72 -8.38 -6.47
CA ILE A 144 6.76 -7.37 -6.70
C ILE A 144 6.14 -6.06 -7.19
N ASN A 145 5.26 -6.11 -8.20
CA ASN A 145 4.62 -4.91 -8.72
C ASN A 145 3.79 -4.19 -7.64
N ASN A 146 3.05 -4.94 -6.82
CA ASN A 146 2.30 -4.38 -5.70
C ASN A 146 3.24 -3.75 -4.67
N ALA A 147 4.31 -4.43 -4.27
CA ALA A 147 5.29 -3.92 -3.32
C ALA A 147 5.93 -2.61 -3.80
N LEU A 148 6.35 -2.56 -5.07
CA LEU A 148 6.89 -1.34 -5.69
C LEU A 148 5.84 -0.22 -5.72
N GLY A 149 4.57 -0.53 -5.96
CA GLY A 149 3.46 0.42 -5.87
C GLY A 149 3.32 1.00 -4.45
N PHE A 150 3.27 0.15 -3.43
CA PHE A 150 3.16 0.59 -2.03
C PHE A 150 4.33 1.48 -1.60
N VAL A 151 5.57 1.10 -1.91
CA VAL A 151 6.73 1.92 -1.52
C VAL A 151 6.82 3.21 -2.33
N SER A 152 6.32 3.23 -3.58
CA SER A 152 6.20 4.46 -4.35
C SER A 152 5.17 5.42 -3.73
N PHE A 153 4.03 4.92 -3.24
CA PHE A 153 3.09 5.71 -2.45
C PHE A 153 3.74 6.26 -1.19
N GLY A 154 4.48 5.41 -0.45
CA GLY A 154 5.23 5.82 0.75
C GLY A 154 6.26 6.90 0.45
N ALA A 155 7.09 6.71 -0.58
CA ALA A 155 8.15 7.64 -0.96
C ALA A 155 7.57 9.01 -1.37
N GLY A 156 6.60 9.04 -2.28
CA GLY A 156 6.02 10.29 -2.76
C GLY A 156 5.26 11.05 -1.69
N ALA A 157 4.43 10.35 -0.90
CA ALA A 157 3.73 10.95 0.24
C ALA A 157 4.72 11.54 1.26
N SER A 158 5.87 10.86 1.51
CA SER A 158 6.92 11.36 2.42
C SER A 158 7.63 12.59 1.87
N GLN A 159 7.90 12.67 0.55
CA GLN A 159 8.46 13.87 -0.07
C GLN A 159 7.54 15.08 0.09
N VAL A 160 6.22 14.89 -0.07
CA VAL A 160 5.23 15.95 0.18
C VAL A 160 5.22 16.35 1.65
N ALA A 161 5.26 15.38 2.55
CA ALA A 161 5.18 15.61 3.99
C ALA A 161 6.43 16.31 4.55
N CYS A 162 7.64 15.91 4.13
CA CYS A 162 8.89 16.45 4.70
C CYS A 162 9.18 17.90 4.31
N GLY A 163 8.51 18.42 3.29
CA GLY A 163 8.62 19.82 2.94
C GLY A 163 9.33 20.12 1.62
N TYR A 164 9.03 19.34 0.60
CA TYR A 164 9.48 19.67 -0.76
C TYR A 164 9.14 21.13 -1.14
N PRO A 165 10.05 21.90 -1.81
CA PRO A 165 11.38 21.47 -2.30
C PRO A 165 12.52 21.59 -1.29
N ASP A 166 12.30 22.23 -0.12
CA ASP A 166 13.36 22.55 0.84
C ASP A 166 13.97 21.29 1.49
N HIS A 167 13.15 20.25 1.67
CA HIS A 167 13.57 18.99 2.26
C HIS A 167 13.18 17.80 1.37
N THR A 168 14.01 16.74 1.43
CA THR A 168 13.81 15.51 0.67
C THR A 168 14.09 14.27 1.53
N LEU A 169 13.83 13.09 0.99
CA LEU A 169 14.27 11.83 1.58
C LEU A 169 15.79 11.69 1.46
N ASN A 170 16.43 11.16 2.51
CA ASN A 170 17.85 10.82 2.51
C ASN A 170 18.11 9.37 2.05
N GLN A 171 19.37 8.91 2.04
CA GLN A 171 19.75 7.57 1.61
C GLN A 171 19.14 6.46 2.48
N ASP A 172 19.02 6.67 3.79
CA ASP A 172 18.48 5.68 4.72
C ASP A 172 16.97 5.46 4.50
N ALA A 173 16.25 6.48 4.04
CA ALA A 173 14.87 6.34 3.63
C ALA A 173 14.71 5.36 2.45
N TYR A 174 15.63 5.36 1.49
CA TYR A 174 15.57 4.41 0.36
C TYR A 174 15.90 2.98 0.81
N TRP A 175 16.84 2.80 1.75
CA TRP A 175 17.04 1.48 2.37
C TRP A 175 15.81 1.02 3.13
N TRP A 176 15.18 1.91 3.87
CA TRP A 176 13.91 1.62 4.56
C TRP A 176 12.78 1.23 3.60
N LEU A 177 12.61 1.96 2.50
CA LEU A 177 11.66 1.60 1.44
C LEU A 177 11.97 0.20 0.86
N GLY A 178 13.24 -0.15 0.70
CA GLY A 178 13.66 -1.50 0.28
C GLY A 178 13.26 -2.59 1.27
N VAL A 179 13.43 -2.35 2.59
CA VAL A 179 12.98 -3.29 3.64
C VAL A 179 11.45 -3.46 3.58
N ILE A 180 10.70 -2.36 3.47
CA ILE A 180 9.25 -2.41 3.37
C ILE A 180 8.79 -3.10 2.07
N ALA A 181 9.49 -2.89 0.95
CA ALA A 181 9.22 -3.62 -0.29
C ALA A 181 9.37 -5.14 -0.10
N ALA A 182 10.42 -5.60 0.58
CA ALA A 182 10.62 -7.02 0.90
C ALA A 182 9.49 -7.56 1.80
N VAL A 183 9.12 -6.83 2.85
CA VAL A 183 7.99 -7.19 3.72
C VAL A 183 6.72 -7.37 2.90
N ILE A 184 6.36 -6.39 2.07
CA ILE A 184 5.12 -6.42 1.27
C ILE A 184 5.19 -7.54 0.24
N THR A 185 6.30 -7.72 -0.48
CA THR A 185 6.46 -8.80 -1.47
C THR A 185 6.16 -10.17 -0.85
N CYS A 186 6.63 -10.39 0.39
CA CYS A 186 6.47 -11.67 1.08
C CYS A 186 5.14 -11.82 1.83
N THR A 187 4.34 -10.76 1.98
CA THR A 187 3.13 -10.80 2.82
C THR A 187 1.86 -10.31 2.13
N ILE A 188 1.93 -9.73 0.93
CA ILE A 188 0.74 -9.15 0.26
C ILE A 188 -0.32 -10.20 -0.11
N GLN A 189 0.03 -11.47 -0.16
CA GLN A 189 -0.91 -12.58 -0.41
C GLN A 189 -2.01 -12.73 0.66
N PHE A 190 -1.91 -12.04 1.81
CA PHE A 190 -3.05 -11.92 2.73
C PHE A 190 -4.29 -11.31 2.06
N GLN A 191 -4.11 -10.45 1.08
CA GLN A 191 -5.19 -9.90 0.25
C GLN A 191 -5.85 -10.98 -0.62
N ASP A 192 -5.05 -11.89 -1.17
CA ASP A 192 -5.53 -12.93 -2.09
C ASP A 192 -6.42 -13.98 -1.39
N MET A 193 -6.31 -14.10 -0.07
CA MET A 193 -7.13 -15.03 0.71
C MET A 193 -8.63 -14.67 0.65
N GLU A 194 -8.98 -13.38 0.62
CA GLU A 194 -10.37 -12.94 0.55
C GLU A 194 -10.93 -12.89 -0.88
N ASP A 195 -10.07 -12.85 -1.90
CA ASP A 195 -10.46 -12.58 -3.30
C ASP A 195 -10.46 -13.85 -4.19
N GLN A 196 -10.23 -15.07 -3.62
CA GLN A 196 -10.02 -16.33 -4.38
C GLN A 196 -11.14 -16.65 -5.40
N GLU A 197 -12.41 -16.35 -5.12
CA GLU A 197 -13.51 -16.65 -6.01
C GLU A 197 -13.45 -15.83 -7.31
N GLY A 198 -13.26 -14.53 -7.20
CA GLY A 198 -13.10 -13.65 -8.36
C GLY A 198 -11.77 -13.89 -9.09
N ASP A 199 -10.70 -14.20 -8.36
CA ASP A 199 -9.40 -14.55 -8.96
C ASP A 199 -9.47 -15.81 -9.83
N ARG A 200 -10.23 -16.84 -9.40
CA ARG A 200 -10.48 -18.04 -10.23
C ARG A 200 -11.23 -17.71 -11.51
N LEU A 201 -12.25 -16.86 -11.44
CA LEU A 201 -13.01 -16.45 -12.64
C LEU A 201 -12.13 -15.66 -13.63
N ARG A 202 -11.19 -14.89 -13.12
CA ARG A 202 -10.21 -14.14 -13.92
C ARG A 202 -9.06 -15.03 -14.43
N ASN A 203 -8.98 -16.30 -14.03
CA ASN A 203 -7.83 -17.19 -14.26
C ASN A 203 -6.50 -16.64 -13.70
N ARG A 204 -6.57 -15.89 -12.61
CA ARG A 204 -5.39 -15.33 -11.96
C ARG A 204 -4.61 -16.39 -11.18
N LYS A 205 -3.29 -16.37 -11.30
CA LYS A 205 -2.39 -17.33 -10.64
C LYS A 205 -1.90 -16.76 -9.29
N THR A 206 -2.83 -16.52 -8.36
CA THR A 206 -2.49 -16.07 -7.00
C THR A 206 -1.96 -17.21 -6.15
N LEU A 207 -1.23 -16.90 -5.08
CA LEU A 207 -0.56 -17.90 -4.26
C LEU A 207 -1.52 -18.98 -3.71
N PRO A 208 -2.71 -18.62 -3.14
CA PRO A 208 -3.65 -19.65 -2.65
C PRO A 208 -4.24 -20.52 -3.77
N ILE A 209 -4.31 -20.03 -5.01
CA ILE A 209 -4.80 -20.81 -6.16
C ILE A 209 -3.72 -21.78 -6.64
N VAL A 210 -2.44 -21.35 -6.67
CA VAL A 210 -1.32 -22.14 -7.19
C VAL A 210 -0.82 -23.16 -6.16
N CYS A 211 -0.62 -22.73 -4.91
CA CYS A 211 -0.03 -23.55 -3.85
C CYS A 211 -1.08 -24.21 -2.93
N GLY A 212 -2.34 -23.83 -3.08
CA GLY A 212 -3.43 -24.28 -2.22
C GLY A 212 -3.61 -23.41 -0.98
N ASP A 213 -4.84 -23.40 -0.45
CA ASP A 213 -5.27 -22.55 0.68
C ASP A 213 -4.46 -22.84 1.95
N ASP A 214 -4.35 -24.11 2.35
CA ASP A 214 -3.67 -24.49 3.60
C ASP A 214 -2.17 -24.18 3.56
N SER A 215 -1.48 -24.50 2.46
CA SER A 215 -0.05 -24.19 2.31
C SER A 215 0.21 -22.68 2.39
N THR A 216 -0.66 -21.88 1.76
CA THR A 216 -0.57 -20.41 1.80
C THR A 216 -0.81 -19.89 3.22
N ARG A 217 -1.75 -20.46 3.99
CA ARG A 217 -2.01 -20.07 5.38
C ARG A 217 -0.79 -20.32 6.28
N TRP A 218 -0.15 -21.47 6.17
CA TRP A 218 1.07 -21.76 6.92
C TRP A 218 2.22 -20.84 6.53
N GLY A 219 2.41 -20.59 5.23
CA GLY A 219 3.40 -19.63 4.73
C GLY A 219 3.14 -18.22 5.27
N ASN A 220 1.89 -17.76 5.21
CA ASN A 220 1.46 -16.46 5.75
C ASN A 220 1.75 -16.33 7.25
N ALA A 221 1.42 -17.35 8.03
CA ALA A 221 1.69 -17.35 9.47
C ALA A 221 3.20 -17.30 9.77
N ALA A 222 4.01 -18.05 9.03
CA ALA A 222 5.45 -18.04 9.21
C ALA A 222 6.09 -16.68 8.86
N VAL A 223 5.76 -16.12 7.68
CA VAL A 223 6.37 -14.86 7.24
C VAL A 223 5.93 -13.65 8.06
N ILE A 224 4.68 -13.60 8.53
CA ILE A 224 4.23 -12.49 9.38
C ILE A 224 4.97 -12.48 10.71
N LEU A 225 5.18 -13.64 11.34
CA LEU A 225 5.95 -13.76 12.58
C LEU A 225 7.42 -13.40 12.35
N LEU A 226 8.02 -13.88 11.26
CA LEU A 226 9.40 -13.57 10.90
C LEU A 226 9.64 -12.07 10.78
N PHE A 227 8.83 -11.37 9.99
CA PHE A 227 8.99 -9.93 9.81
C PHE A 227 8.57 -9.10 11.03
N SER A 228 7.71 -9.63 11.89
CA SER A 228 7.42 -9.01 13.21
C SER A 228 8.65 -8.95 14.11
N LEU A 229 9.65 -9.81 13.87
CA LEU A 229 10.92 -9.81 14.59
C LEU A 229 12.02 -9.09 13.81
N LEU A 230 12.16 -9.35 12.50
CA LEU A 230 13.26 -8.83 11.69
C LEU A 230 13.22 -7.31 11.52
N VAL A 231 12.01 -6.73 11.36
CA VAL A 231 11.90 -5.29 11.08
C VAL A 231 12.23 -4.43 12.30
N PRO A 232 11.75 -4.73 13.53
CA PRO A 232 12.26 -4.05 14.72
C PRO A 232 13.77 -4.29 14.97
N ALA A 233 14.29 -5.49 14.63
CA ALA A 233 15.73 -5.77 14.73
C ALA A 233 16.56 -4.91 13.77
N PHE A 234 16.10 -4.68 12.55
CA PHE A 234 16.74 -3.77 11.58
C PHE A 234 16.98 -2.37 12.19
N TRP A 235 15.99 -1.84 12.91
CA TRP A 235 16.06 -0.56 13.60
C TRP A 235 16.78 -0.64 14.96
N ARG A 236 17.27 -1.84 15.36
CA ARG A 236 17.88 -2.07 16.70
C ARG A 236 16.98 -1.52 17.81
N MET A 237 15.69 -1.88 17.74
CA MET A 237 14.69 -1.39 18.70
C MET A 237 14.87 -2.08 20.07
N GLY A 238 14.56 -1.34 21.15
CA GLY A 238 14.32 -1.95 22.46
C GLY A 238 12.99 -2.73 22.49
N ILE A 239 12.68 -3.39 23.61
CA ILE A 239 11.52 -4.28 23.78
C ILE A 239 10.20 -3.63 23.35
N VAL A 240 10.03 -2.32 23.61
CA VAL A 240 8.82 -1.55 23.24
C VAL A 240 8.56 -1.57 21.74
N GLY A 241 9.61 -1.50 20.90
CA GLY A 241 9.47 -1.53 19.45
C GLY A 241 9.01 -2.87 18.90
N TYR A 242 9.18 -3.96 19.66
CA TYR A 242 8.69 -5.30 19.29
C TYR A 242 7.25 -5.56 19.73
N CYS A 243 6.74 -4.88 20.77
CA CYS A 243 5.46 -5.21 21.38
C CYS A 243 4.30 -5.25 20.37
N LEU A 244 4.06 -4.16 19.64
CA LEU A 244 2.94 -4.09 18.70
C LEU A 244 3.12 -4.99 17.47
N PRO A 245 4.27 -4.96 16.75
CA PRO A 245 4.48 -5.87 15.62
C PRO A 245 4.33 -7.34 15.98
N VAL A 246 4.90 -7.79 17.10
CA VAL A 246 4.86 -9.19 17.52
C VAL A 246 3.45 -9.60 17.97
N LEU A 247 2.78 -8.76 18.77
CA LEU A 247 1.41 -9.04 19.23
C LEU A 247 0.44 -9.15 18.04
N LEU A 248 0.46 -8.18 17.15
CA LEU A 248 -0.41 -8.21 15.97
C LEU A 248 -0.03 -9.35 15.03
N GLY A 249 1.27 -9.60 14.82
CA GLY A 249 1.75 -10.71 14.02
C GLY A 249 1.26 -12.07 14.55
N ALA A 250 1.32 -12.28 15.86
CA ALA A 250 0.81 -13.50 16.51
C ALA A 250 -0.71 -13.64 16.36
N VAL A 251 -1.48 -12.56 16.55
CA VAL A 251 -2.92 -12.56 16.32
C VAL A 251 -3.26 -12.89 14.86
N ILE A 252 -2.56 -12.27 13.89
CA ILE A 252 -2.76 -12.52 12.47
C ILE A 252 -2.43 -13.97 12.13
N ALA A 253 -1.30 -14.50 12.61
CA ALA A 253 -0.89 -15.88 12.36
C ALA A 253 -1.93 -16.87 12.91
N GLY A 254 -2.36 -16.68 14.17
CA GLY A 254 -3.40 -17.53 14.78
C GLY A 254 -4.72 -17.48 14.01
N ARG A 255 -5.19 -16.27 13.65
CA ARG A 255 -6.42 -16.13 12.85
C ARG A 255 -6.32 -16.83 11.50
N THR A 256 -5.18 -16.66 10.80
CA THR A 256 -4.95 -17.26 9.48
C THR A 256 -5.02 -18.78 9.52
N LEU A 257 -4.50 -19.40 10.57
CA LEU A 257 -4.48 -20.87 10.72
C LEU A 257 -5.81 -21.44 11.19
N PHE A 258 -6.49 -20.77 12.12
CA PHE A 258 -7.66 -21.34 12.81
C PHE A 258 -9.01 -20.82 12.31
N LEU A 259 -9.07 -19.65 11.65
CA LEU A 259 -10.31 -19.01 11.22
C LEU A 259 -10.36 -18.89 9.69
N LYS A 260 -10.82 -19.96 9.03
CA LYS A 260 -10.77 -20.14 7.56
C LYS A 260 -12.04 -19.69 6.83
N THR A 261 -12.79 -18.72 7.33
CA THR A 261 -13.98 -18.20 6.65
C THR A 261 -13.65 -16.93 5.87
N LEU A 262 -14.38 -16.65 4.78
CA LEU A 262 -14.23 -15.41 4.00
C LEU A 262 -14.32 -14.15 4.88
N ALA A 263 -15.26 -14.11 5.83
CA ALA A 263 -15.40 -13.00 6.76
C ALA A 263 -14.17 -12.83 7.66
N SER A 264 -13.58 -13.95 8.09
CA SER A 264 -12.34 -13.95 8.87
C SER A 264 -11.16 -13.48 8.04
N ASP A 265 -11.02 -13.94 6.80
CA ASP A 265 -9.92 -13.54 5.90
C ASP A 265 -9.98 -12.03 5.62
N LYS A 266 -11.19 -11.47 5.37
CA LYS A 266 -11.40 -10.02 5.27
C LYS A 266 -10.96 -9.25 6.51
N GLN A 267 -11.24 -9.78 7.70
CA GLN A 267 -10.79 -9.15 8.94
C GLN A 267 -9.29 -9.32 9.16
N THR A 268 -8.73 -10.48 8.85
CA THR A 268 -7.29 -10.76 8.94
C THR A 268 -6.49 -9.84 8.02
N PHE A 269 -6.97 -9.58 6.80
CA PHE A 269 -6.34 -8.61 5.90
C PHE A 269 -6.39 -7.17 6.45
N ARG A 270 -7.48 -6.76 7.12
CA ARG A 270 -7.53 -5.46 7.82
C ARG A 270 -6.49 -5.37 8.95
N LEU A 271 -6.31 -6.46 9.70
CA LEU A 271 -5.27 -6.53 10.74
C LEU A 271 -3.87 -6.51 10.14
N TRP A 272 -3.65 -7.13 8.97
CA TRP A 272 -2.39 -7.01 8.23
C TRP A 272 -2.10 -5.56 7.84
N CYS A 273 -3.08 -4.80 7.35
CA CYS A 273 -2.91 -3.36 7.08
C CYS A 273 -2.50 -2.59 8.35
N LEU A 274 -3.12 -2.90 9.49
CA LEU A 274 -2.77 -2.30 10.77
C LEU A 274 -1.36 -2.71 11.22
N TRP A 275 -0.99 -3.97 11.11
CA TRP A 275 0.34 -4.47 11.42
C TRP A 275 1.41 -3.76 10.57
N LEU A 276 1.18 -3.62 9.28
CA LEU A 276 2.09 -2.91 8.38
C LEU A 276 2.29 -1.44 8.82
N THR A 277 1.23 -0.77 9.26
CA THR A 277 1.35 0.61 9.78
C THR A 277 2.14 0.69 11.07
N THR A 278 2.13 -0.35 11.92
CA THR A 278 3.01 -0.37 13.12
C THR A 278 4.49 -0.43 12.72
N LEU A 279 4.83 -1.17 11.67
CA LEU A 279 6.19 -1.18 11.13
C LEU A 279 6.59 0.22 10.61
N TYR A 280 5.69 0.90 9.91
CA TYR A 280 5.92 2.26 9.40
C TYR A 280 6.22 3.29 10.48
N CYS A 281 5.75 3.07 11.71
CA CYS A 281 6.01 3.95 12.85
C CYS A 281 7.38 3.70 13.53
N LEU A 282 8.10 2.63 13.22
CA LEU A 282 9.36 2.31 13.89
C LEU A 282 10.45 3.40 13.77
N PRO A 283 10.64 4.07 12.60
CA PRO A 283 11.63 5.14 12.49
C PRO A 283 11.38 6.30 13.45
N VAL A 284 10.15 6.76 13.58
CA VAL A 284 9.83 7.86 14.50
C VAL A 284 10.02 7.44 15.96
N ILE A 285 9.66 6.21 16.33
CA ILE A 285 9.91 5.68 17.67
C ILE A 285 11.43 5.59 17.95
N LYS A 286 12.22 5.17 16.95
CA LYS A 286 13.68 5.11 17.04
C LYS A 286 14.29 6.49 17.25
N HIS A 287 13.85 7.47 16.49
CA HIS A 287 14.31 8.86 16.57
C HIS A 287 14.06 9.43 17.97
N GLN A 288 12.84 9.27 18.50
CA GLN A 288 12.46 9.76 19.83
C GLN A 288 13.26 9.07 20.96
N ASN A 289 13.52 7.77 20.86
CA ASN A 289 14.29 7.04 21.87
C ASN A 289 15.81 7.32 21.80
N GLY A 290 16.31 7.80 20.68
CA GLY A 290 17.73 8.18 20.50
C GLY A 290 18.03 9.63 20.91
N SER A 291 16.97 10.43 21.12
CA SER A 291 17.05 11.82 21.60
C SER A 291 16.87 11.94 23.12
N LEU A 292 16.66 10.83 23.84
CA LEU A 292 16.67 10.69 25.29
C LEU A 292 17.99 10.09 25.75
#